data_8d892a37d6de8f3a3fcc91b12e075d49
#
_entry.id   8d892a37d6de8f3a3fcc91b12e075d49
#
_cell.length_a   1.000
_cell.length_b   1.000
_cell.length_c   1.000
_cell.angle_alpha   90.00
_cell.angle_beta   90.00
_cell.angle_gamma   90.00
#
_symmetry.space_group_name_H-M   'P 1'
#
loop_
_entity.id
_entity.type
_entity.pdbx_description
1 polymer ?
#
loop_
_entity_poly.entity_id
_entity_poly.type
_entity_poly.pdbx_seq_one_letter_code
_entity_poly.pdbx_strand_id
1 'polypeptide(L)'
;DALFVVLLIRILQLGTTGLFNDPGTGWHLRTGDQVASSRAVPRVETYSHTRRGYPWIETQWLGDVVMSQLFRAGGYSLMALTAAVILAGTFRWIYRRHVAAGGWPAVAAVLVFVAACGASGHFLARPLIASTVGVPLCFWWATQYARGEGHGWRLWLLIPLAGVWANIHPGVLGGIATVALCGVGTIIEALLSNRREMYRRRMRCAATLVGVSAAMAAATLANPYGPAWHRWVVGLMSMRGLGAYVEEWMPTAWSRPETVAAAVLAGAIGVGAIVRRGSIRPGEALVVIAWAWQGFQSARHLPLFCLVAALQIGRMQARHSPPGEGTAHSSDSVRRAGCSRSRVVGLVFSPSLRETESQTPGGLASAAVVACLSVMLLAGTRIEAIGLGTARPPEDRYSASAVAFLRSHRPPGPLFNDLDYGGTLIRELPDMPVFIDDRFELYGEEFIGEYRAAVLRPADAADNLLWFRIYRDPSVAVFVRRVDAQGPEASP
;
A
#
# COMPACT_ATOMS: atom_id res chain seq x y z
N ASP A 1 15.96 3.68 16.77
CA ASP A 1 16.31 4.61 15.68
C ASP A 1 17.33 4.04 14.69
N ALA A 2 18.32 3.24 15.13
CA ALA A 2 19.24 2.56 14.21
C ALA A 2 18.47 1.69 13.19
N LEU A 3 17.48 0.92 13.63
CA LEU A 3 16.64 0.13 12.73
C LEU A 3 15.93 1.01 11.67
N PHE A 4 15.41 2.17 12.09
CA PHE A 4 14.77 3.11 11.15
C PHE A 4 15.77 3.59 10.08
N VAL A 5 16.96 3.99 10.49
CA VAL A 5 17.99 4.50 9.55
C VAL A 5 18.46 3.41 8.61
N VAL A 6 18.68 2.19 9.13
CA VAL A 6 19.06 1.04 8.29
C VAL A 6 17.99 0.74 7.25
N LEU A 7 16.72 0.64 7.66
CA LEU A 7 15.61 0.40 6.73
C LEU A 7 15.44 1.56 5.74
N LEU A 8 15.55 2.81 6.19
CA LEU A 8 15.48 3.99 5.33
C LEU A 8 16.54 3.91 4.21
N ILE A 9 17.79 3.65 4.56
CA ILE A 9 18.89 3.53 3.59
C ILE A 9 18.65 2.35 2.65
N ARG A 10 18.28 1.18 3.18
CA ARG A 10 18.02 0.00 2.33
C ARG A 10 16.89 0.22 1.35
N ILE A 11 15.81 0.90 1.76
CA ILE A 11 14.70 1.20 0.87
C ILE A 11 15.11 2.27 -0.16
N LEU A 12 15.88 3.28 0.23
CA LEU A 12 16.41 4.27 -0.72
C LEU A 12 17.30 3.63 -1.80
N GLN A 13 18.13 2.65 -1.42
CA GLN A 13 18.96 1.88 -2.38
C GLN A 13 18.10 1.12 -3.42
N LEU A 14 16.85 0.77 -3.09
CA LEU A 14 15.90 0.20 -4.06
C LEU A 14 15.37 1.24 -5.06
N GLY A 15 15.68 2.52 -4.90
CA GLY A 15 15.22 3.59 -5.77
C GLY A 15 15.61 3.45 -7.24
N THR A 16 16.65 2.67 -7.54
CA THR A 16 17.10 2.39 -8.91
C THR A 16 16.68 1.03 -9.45
N THR A 17 16.15 0.13 -8.60
CA THR A 17 15.92 -1.27 -8.97
C THR A 17 14.53 -1.79 -8.61
N GLY A 18 13.84 -1.20 -7.64
CA GLY A 18 12.61 -1.76 -7.06
C GLY A 18 11.49 -0.74 -6.85
N LEU A 19 11.75 0.40 -6.24
CA LEU A 19 10.69 1.37 -5.87
C LEU A 19 9.84 1.85 -7.05
N PHE A 20 10.40 1.89 -8.26
CA PHE A 20 9.73 2.29 -9.49
C PHE A 20 9.61 1.14 -10.50
N ASN A 21 9.75 -0.10 -10.05
CA ASN A 21 9.48 -1.28 -10.88
C ASN A 21 7.96 -1.51 -10.99
N ASP A 22 7.27 -0.51 -11.50
CA ASP A 22 5.83 -0.45 -11.68
C ASP A 22 5.49 0.18 -13.03
N PRO A 23 4.84 -0.54 -13.94
CA PRO A 23 4.46 -0.02 -15.26
C PRO A 23 3.59 1.23 -15.18
N GLY A 24 2.82 1.37 -14.10
CA GLY A 24 1.84 2.43 -13.91
C GLY A 24 2.44 3.77 -13.46
N THR A 25 3.67 3.82 -12.99
CA THR A 25 4.26 5.06 -12.44
C THR A 25 4.06 6.26 -13.38
N GLY A 26 4.24 6.07 -14.68
CA GLY A 26 4.14 7.16 -15.66
C GLY A 26 2.72 7.72 -15.80
N TRP A 27 1.71 6.87 -15.95
CA TRP A 27 0.34 7.36 -16.09
C TRP A 27 -0.22 7.92 -14.76
N HIS A 28 0.18 7.39 -13.59
CA HIS A 28 -0.13 8.00 -12.29
C HIS A 28 0.36 9.45 -12.22
N LEU A 29 1.62 9.69 -12.63
CA LEU A 29 2.17 11.04 -12.67
C LEU A 29 1.42 11.94 -13.67
N ARG A 30 1.08 11.42 -14.85
CA ARG A 30 0.32 12.15 -15.88
C ARG A 30 -1.07 12.52 -15.41
N THR A 31 -1.77 11.56 -14.79
CA THR A 31 -3.12 11.78 -14.23
C THR A 31 -3.08 12.79 -13.09
N GLY A 32 -2.11 12.68 -12.19
CA GLY A 32 -1.93 13.65 -11.10
C GLY A 32 -1.69 15.07 -11.61
N ASP A 33 -0.87 15.23 -12.64
CA ASP A 33 -0.64 16.52 -13.31
C ASP A 33 -1.92 17.07 -13.94
N GLN A 34 -2.69 16.22 -14.61
CA GLN A 34 -3.96 16.58 -15.22
C GLN A 34 -4.98 17.03 -14.17
N VAL A 35 -5.17 16.26 -13.09
CA VAL A 35 -6.09 16.60 -12.00
C VAL A 35 -5.69 17.90 -11.33
N ALA A 36 -4.39 18.08 -11.02
CA ALA A 36 -3.88 19.29 -10.38
C ALA A 36 -4.10 20.55 -11.24
N SER A 37 -3.95 20.45 -12.55
CA SER A 37 -4.09 21.58 -13.48
C SER A 37 -5.55 21.88 -13.83
N SER A 38 -6.36 20.85 -14.11
CA SER A 38 -7.77 21.01 -14.52
C SER A 38 -8.73 21.15 -13.34
N ARG A 39 -8.30 20.75 -12.12
CA ARG A 39 -9.15 20.61 -10.92
C ARG A 39 -10.35 19.69 -11.13
N ALA A 40 -10.23 18.75 -12.06
CA ALA A 40 -11.26 17.79 -12.40
C ALA A 40 -10.67 16.38 -12.46
N VAL A 41 -11.38 15.42 -11.86
CA VAL A 41 -10.99 14.00 -11.90
C VAL A 41 -11.50 13.39 -13.22
N PRO A 42 -10.68 12.63 -13.97
CA PRO A 42 -11.05 12.05 -15.25
C PRO A 42 -12.25 11.09 -15.09
N ARG A 43 -13.12 11.05 -16.10
CA ARG A 43 -14.29 10.16 -16.16
C ARG A 43 -14.28 9.29 -17.40
N VAL A 44 -13.42 9.61 -18.33
CA VAL A 44 -13.25 8.91 -19.60
C VAL A 44 -11.77 8.71 -19.90
N GLU A 45 -11.49 7.62 -20.57
CA GLU A 45 -10.15 7.26 -21.04
C GLU A 45 -9.71 8.18 -22.19
N THR A 46 -8.47 8.67 -22.11
CA THR A 46 -7.89 9.56 -23.14
C THR A 46 -6.47 9.19 -23.54
N TYR A 47 -5.83 8.22 -22.87
CA TYR A 47 -4.42 7.91 -23.05
C TYR A 47 -4.17 6.82 -24.10
N SER A 48 -5.10 5.87 -24.26
CA SER A 48 -4.98 4.83 -25.26
C SER A 48 -5.87 5.12 -26.49
N HIS A 49 -5.44 4.61 -27.64
CA HIS A 49 -6.30 4.68 -28.83
C HIS A 49 -7.30 3.51 -28.90
N THR A 50 -7.02 2.40 -28.19
CA THR A 50 -7.88 1.19 -28.18
C THR A 50 -9.10 1.33 -27.28
N ARG A 51 -9.02 2.16 -26.24
CA ARG A 51 -10.10 2.38 -25.25
C ARG A 51 -10.51 3.86 -25.13
N ARG A 52 -10.11 4.68 -26.07
CA ARG A 52 -10.41 6.12 -26.04
C ARG A 52 -11.92 6.37 -25.94
N GLY A 53 -12.32 7.21 -24.99
CA GLY A 53 -13.72 7.55 -24.74
C GLY A 53 -14.48 6.55 -23.84
N TYR A 54 -13.88 5.43 -23.46
CA TYR A 54 -14.51 4.50 -22.52
C TYR A 54 -14.65 5.14 -21.13
N PRO A 55 -15.68 4.78 -20.35
CA PRO A 55 -15.79 5.20 -18.97
C PRO A 55 -14.58 4.75 -18.14
N TRP A 56 -13.97 5.66 -17.41
CA TRP A 56 -12.85 5.39 -16.54
C TRP A 56 -13.10 5.90 -15.14
N ILE A 57 -12.82 5.07 -14.14
CA ILE A 57 -12.91 5.40 -12.71
C ILE A 57 -11.51 5.39 -12.13
N GLU A 58 -10.93 6.58 -11.94
CA GLU A 58 -9.62 6.73 -11.32
C GLU A 58 -9.76 6.69 -9.80
N THR A 59 -9.53 5.54 -9.22
CA THR A 59 -9.72 5.30 -7.79
C THR A 59 -8.60 5.88 -6.91
N GLN A 60 -7.49 6.27 -7.52
CA GLN A 60 -6.26 6.69 -6.84
C GLN A 60 -5.92 8.17 -7.08
N TRP A 61 -6.85 8.94 -7.66
CA TRP A 61 -6.64 10.32 -8.13
C TRP A 61 -5.93 11.24 -7.12
N LEU A 62 -6.24 11.11 -5.81
CA LEU A 62 -5.60 11.93 -4.78
C LEU A 62 -4.15 11.47 -4.55
N GLY A 63 -3.90 10.16 -4.60
CA GLY A 63 -2.55 9.59 -4.58
C GLY A 63 -1.72 10.06 -5.77
N ASP A 64 -2.31 10.08 -6.96
CA ASP A 64 -1.68 10.55 -8.20
C ASP A 64 -1.29 12.02 -8.11
N VAL A 65 -2.17 12.86 -7.57
CA VAL A 65 -1.87 14.28 -7.31
C VAL A 65 -0.68 14.40 -6.37
N VAL A 66 -0.65 13.66 -5.27
CA VAL A 66 0.49 13.69 -4.33
C VAL A 66 1.78 13.24 -5.02
N MET A 67 1.74 12.15 -5.80
CA MET A 67 2.90 11.66 -6.55
C MET A 67 3.40 12.71 -7.54
N SER A 68 2.51 13.33 -8.33
CA SER A 68 2.89 14.35 -9.30
C SER A 68 3.51 15.58 -8.66
N GLN A 69 2.98 16.04 -7.52
CA GLN A 69 3.56 17.18 -6.79
C GLN A 69 4.94 16.85 -6.20
N LEU A 70 5.12 15.66 -5.63
CA LEU A 70 6.44 15.19 -5.17
C LEU A 70 7.43 15.11 -6.33
N PHE A 71 6.98 14.58 -7.47
CA PHE A 71 7.81 14.51 -8.67
C PHE A 71 8.20 15.90 -9.18
N ARG A 72 7.29 16.85 -9.22
CA ARG A 72 7.58 18.24 -9.61
C ARG A 72 8.57 18.92 -8.67
N ALA A 73 8.49 18.63 -7.38
CA ALA A 73 9.35 19.25 -6.37
C ALA A 73 10.78 18.66 -6.33
N GLY A 74 10.98 17.38 -6.63
CA GLY A 74 12.29 16.74 -6.50
C GLY A 74 12.45 15.43 -7.26
N GLY A 75 11.67 15.24 -8.33
CA GLY A 75 11.76 14.08 -9.23
C GLY A 75 11.51 12.75 -8.52
N TYR A 76 11.95 11.68 -9.15
CA TYR A 76 11.89 10.32 -8.58
C TYR A 76 12.57 10.21 -7.21
N SER A 77 13.59 11.02 -6.98
CA SER A 77 14.38 10.96 -5.74
C SER A 77 13.59 11.45 -4.52
N LEU A 78 12.77 12.49 -4.65
CA LEU A 78 11.90 12.94 -3.57
C LEU A 78 10.75 11.96 -3.33
N MET A 79 10.22 11.36 -4.39
CA MET A 79 9.23 10.28 -4.27
C MET A 79 9.83 9.07 -3.53
N ALA A 80 11.06 8.66 -3.90
CA ALA A 80 11.77 7.57 -3.23
C ALA A 80 12.02 7.85 -1.75
N LEU A 81 12.48 9.06 -1.42
CA LEU A 81 12.69 9.48 -0.03
C LEU A 81 11.38 9.45 0.76
N THR A 82 10.30 9.97 0.19
CA THR A 82 8.98 9.97 0.85
C THR A 82 8.49 8.55 1.08
N ALA A 83 8.55 7.67 0.09
CA ALA A 83 8.20 6.25 0.22
C ALA A 83 9.04 5.55 1.28
N ALA A 84 10.37 5.75 1.27
CA ALA A 84 11.29 5.16 2.22
C ALA A 84 11.03 5.62 3.66
N VAL A 85 10.72 6.89 3.87
CA VAL A 85 10.37 7.45 5.19
C VAL A 85 9.07 6.84 5.72
N ILE A 86 8.04 6.71 4.88
CA ILE A 86 6.75 6.13 5.29
C ILE A 86 6.91 4.65 5.63
N LEU A 87 7.57 3.87 4.76
CA LEU A 87 7.78 2.44 4.96
C LEU A 87 8.66 2.17 6.19
N ALA A 88 9.83 2.79 6.27
CA ALA A 88 10.73 2.66 7.44
C ALA A 88 10.05 3.14 8.74
N GLY A 89 9.25 4.21 8.67
CA GLY A 89 8.46 4.72 9.79
C GLY A 89 7.42 3.71 10.27
N THR A 90 6.76 3.00 9.36
CA THR A 90 5.79 1.94 9.68
C THR A 90 6.46 0.79 10.42
N PHE A 91 7.61 0.31 9.94
CA PHE A 91 8.37 -0.74 10.62
C PHE A 91 8.94 -0.28 11.96
N ARG A 92 9.43 0.97 12.06
CA ARG A 92 9.83 1.56 13.33
C ARG A 92 8.69 1.62 14.33
N TRP A 93 7.49 1.99 13.88
CA TRP A 93 6.30 1.99 14.73
C TRP A 93 5.99 0.59 15.24
N ILE A 94 6.01 -0.45 14.40
CA ILE A 94 5.83 -1.85 14.79
C ILE A 94 6.89 -2.26 15.82
N TYR A 95 8.16 -1.98 15.55
CA TYR A 95 9.27 -2.24 16.49
C TYR A 95 9.01 -1.65 17.87
N ARG A 96 8.64 -0.37 17.93
CA ARG A 96 8.31 0.30 19.19
C ARG A 96 7.15 -0.35 19.92
N ARG A 97 6.15 -0.89 19.20
CA ARG A 97 5.05 -1.64 19.82
C ARG A 97 5.55 -2.95 20.48
N HIS A 98 6.46 -3.66 19.83
CA HIS A 98 7.09 -4.84 20.43
C HIS A 98 7.85 -4.52 21.71
N VAL A 99 8.71 -3.52 21.68
CA VAL A 99 9.52 -3.11 22.85
C VAL A 99 8.61 -2.61 23.98
N ALA A 100 7.62 -1.79 23.68
CA ALA A 100 6.64 -1.31 24.66
C ALA A 100 5.80 -2.44 25.29
N ALA A 101 5.61 -3.54 24.57
CA ALA A 101 4.96 -4.75 25.10
C ALA A 101 5.89 -5.61 25.99
N GLY A 102 7.12 -5.17 26.25
CA GLY A 102 8.12 -5.89 27.05
C GLY A 102 8.93 -6.94 26.27
N GLY A 103 8.88 -6.89 24.94
CA GLY A 103 9.72 -7.71 24.07
C GLY A 103 11.19 -7.29 24.13
N TRP A 104 12.09 -8.24 23.97
CA TRP A 104 13.53 -7.97 23.90
C TRP A 104 13.85 -7.17 22.63
N PRO A 105 14.56 -6.04 22.71
CA PRO A 105 14.83 -5.17 21.56
C PRO A 105 15.48 -5.91 20.38
N ALA A 106 16.43 -6.82 20.64
CA ALA A 106 17.08 -7.60 19.59
C ALA A 106 16.10 -8.55 18.87
N VAL A 107 15.25 -9.25 19.63
CA VAL A 107 14.20 -10.14 19.06
C VAL A 107 13.19 -9.32 18.26
N ALA A 108 12.75 -8.18 18.78
CA ALA A 108 11.87 -7.26 18.09
C ALA A 108 12.47 -6.77 16.77
N ALA A 109 13.78 -6.43 16.76
CA ALA A 109 14.47 -6.01 15.54
C ALA A 109 14.52 -7.12 14.49
N VAL A 110 14.84 -8.36 14.88
CA VAL A 110 14.86 -9.52 13.97
C VAL A 110 13.46 -9.77 13.38
N LEU A 111 12.42 -9.80 14.23
CA LEU A 111 11.04 -10.02 13.77
C LEU A 111 10.56 -8.95 12.80
N VAL A 112 10.88 -7.68 13.08
CA VAL A 112 10.52 -6.57 12.20
C VAL A 112 11.33 -6.62 10.89
N PHE A 113 12.60 -7.04 10.96
CA PHE A 113 13.40 -7.25 9.76
C PHE A 113 12.84 -8.38 8.89
N VAL A 114 12.44 -9.52 9.48
CA VAL A 114 11.77 -10.61 8.76
C VAL A 114 10.46 -10.11 8.14
N ALA A 115 9.67 -9.29 8.85
CA ALA A 115 8.46 -8.70 8.30
C ALA A 115 8.75 -7.73 7.14
N ALA A 116 9.84 -6.96 7.21
CA ALA A 116 10.27 -6.09 6.13
C ALA A 116 10.71 -6.89 4.90
N CYS A 117 11.45 -8.01 5.10
CA CYS A 117 11.79 -8.93 4.01
C CYS A 117 10.52 -9.52 3.36
N GLY A 118 9.54 -9.98 4.15
CA GLY A 118 8.29 -10.52 3.62
C GLY A 118 7.41 -9.48 2.90
N ALA A 119 7.59 -8.19 3.20
CA ALA A 119 6.88 -7.10 2.58
C ALA A 119 7.63 -6.48 1.37
N SER A 120 8.91 -6.81 1.18
CA SER A 120 9.80 -6.08 0.25
C SER A 120 9.39 -6.19 -1.21
N GLY A 121 8.72 -7.27 -1.63
CA GLY A 121 8.25 -7.46 -3.00
C GLY A 121 7.24 -6.39 -3.46
N HIS A 122 6.67 -5.62 -2.53
CA HIS A 122 5.74 -4.51 -2.81
C HIS A 122 6.20 -3.18 -2.20
N PHE A 123 7.49 -2.97 -2.06
CA PHE A 123 8.03 -1.65 -1.76
C PHE A 123 8.05 -0.81 -3.05
N LEU A 124 6.89 -0.25 -3.39
CA LEU A 124 6.67 0.57 -4.56
C LEU A 124 6.32 2.00 -4.15
N ALA A 125 6.89 3.00 -4.85
CA ALA A 125 6.58 4.41 -4.63
C ALA A 125 5.28 4.81 -5.34
N ARG A 126 4.16 4.19 -4.93
CA ARG A 126 2.82 4.37 -5.54
C ARG A 126 1.73 4.47 -4.45
N PRO A 127 0.48 4.83 -4.80
CA PRO A 127 -0.60 5.04 -3.82
C PRO A 127 -0.89 3.87 -2.88
N LEU A 128 -0.51 2.64 -3.23
CA LEU A 128 -0.67 1.44 -2.39
C LEU A 128 0.01 1.58 -1.00
N ILE A 129 0.99 2.46 -0.84
CA ILE A 129 1.64 2.76 0.45
C ILE A 129 0.61 3.16 1.52
N ALA A 130 -0.49 3.81 1.15
CA ALA A 130 -1.57 4.13 2.07
C ALA A 130 -2.15 2.87 2.73
N SER A 131 -2.24 1.76 2.00
CA SER A 131 -2.73 0.49 2.52
C SER A 131 -1.71 -0.21 3.42
N THR A 132 -0.42 -0.06 3.11
CA THR A 132 0.68 -0.57 3.94
C THR A 132 0.69 0.08 5.33
N VAL A 133 0.25 1.33 5.45
CA VAL A 133 0.08 2.02 6.73
C VAL A 133 -1.31 1.75 7.33
N GLY A 134 -2.37 1.86 6.52
CA GLY A 134 -3.75 1.87 6.97
C GLY A 134 -4.22 0.53 7.56
N VAL A 135 -3.89 -0.60 6.92
CA VAL A 135 -4.34 -1.93 7.39
C VAL A 135 -3.75 -2.28 8.76
N PRO A 136 -2.43 -2.19 9.00
CA PRO A 136 -1.90 -2.45 10.35
C PRO A 136 -2.40 -1.45 11.39
N LEU A 137 -2.70 -0.19 11.01
CA LEU A 137 -3.31 0.79 11.90
C LEU A 137 -4.74 0.38 12.29
N CYS A 138 -5.56 -0.05 11.33
CA CYS A 138 -6.91 -0.60 11.57
C CYS A 138 -6.83 -1.80 12.52
N PHE A 139 -5.93 -2.74 12.26
CA PHE A 139 -5.71 -3.91 13.11
C PHE A 139 -5.33 -3.50 14.54
N TRP A 140 -4.38 -2.57 14.68
CA TRP A 140 -3.90 -2.12 15.98
C TRP A 140 -4.99 -1.43 16.80
N TRP A 141 -5.72 -0.47 16.22
CA TRP A 141 -6.74 0.27 16.97
C TRP A 141 -7.99 -0.57 17.26
N ALA A 142 -8.43 -1.41 16.32
CA ALA A 142 -9.56 -2.31 16.54
C ALA A 142 -9.26 -3.33 17.65
N THR A 143 -8.07 -3.93 17.65
CA THR A 143 -7.69 -4.90 18.68
C THR A 143 -7.43 -4.26 20.03
N GLN A 144 -6.85 -3.05 20.10
CA GLN A 144 -6.75 -2.28 21.34
C GLN A 144 -8.15 -2.02 21.93
N TYR A 145 -9.09 -1.57 21.11
CA TYR A 145 -10.46 -1.31 21.55
C TYR A 145 -11.14 -2.59 22.06
N ALA A 146 -11.03 -3.70 21.32
CA ALA A 146 -11.58 -4.99 21.73
C ALA A 146 -11.01 -5.47 23.06
N ARG A 147 -9.74 -5.19 23.34
CA ARG A 147 -9.07 -5.52 24.60
C ARG A 147 -9.41 -4.57 25.76
N GLY A 148 -9.99 -3.41 25.45
CA GLY A 148 -10.20 -2.33 26.43
C GLY A 148 -8.90 -1.60 26.77
N GLU A 149 -7.93 -1.61 25.85
CA GLU A 149 -6.63 -0.96 25.95
C GLU A 149 -6.63 0.38 25.22
N GLY A 150 -5.84 1.33 25.71
CA GLY A 150 -5.66 2.62 25.04
C GLY A 150 -6.91 3.52 25.02
N HIS A 151 -6.90 4.50 24.13
CA HIS A 151 -7.95 5.52 24.04
C HIS A 151 -8.99 5.11 22.99
N GLY A 152 -10.22 4.78 23.41
CA GLY A 152 -11.31 4.32 22.53
C GLY A 152 -11.68 5.30 21.41
N TRP A 153 -11.41 6.61 21.57
CA TRP A 153 -11.69 7.63 20.56
C TRP A 153 -10.87 7.45 19.26
N ARG A 154 -9.70 6.81 19.34
CA ARG A 154 -8.84 6.53 18.17
C ARG A 154 -9.55 5.66 17.14
N LEU A 155 -10.44 4.77 17.57
CA LEU A 155 -11.21 3.92 16.66
C LEU A 155 -12.09 4.76 15.70
N TRP A 156 -12.65 5.88 16.21
CA TRP A 156 -13.51 6.76 15.41
C TRP A 156 -12.76 7.55 14.35
N LEU A 157 -11.45 7.76 14.51
CA LEU A 157 -10.60 8.39 13.49
C LEU A 157 -10.47 7.54 12.23
N LEU A 158 -10.75 6.23 12.30
CA LEU A 158 -10.74 5.36 11.13
C LEU A 158 -11.81 5.75 10.10
N ILE A 159 -12.90 6.42 10.54
CA ILE A 159 -13.99 6.83 9.66
C ILE A 159 -13.52 7.93 8.67
N PRO A 160 -13.07 9.12 9.12
CA PRO A 160 -12.57 10.13 8.17
C PRO A 160 -11.33 9.64 7.42
N LEU A 161 -10.47 8.82 8.06
CA LEU A 161 -9.32 8.22 7.39
C LEU A 161 -9.78 7.35 6.21
N ALA A 162 -10.85 6.55 6.36
CA ALA A 162 -11.38 5.71 5.29
C ALA A 162 -11.89 6.55 4.11
N GLY A 163 -12.55 7.69 4.37
CA GLY A 163 -12.97 8.62 3.32
C GLY A 163 -11.80 9.19 2.51
N VAL A 164 -10.72 9.60 3.18
CA VAL A 164 -9.50 10.07 2.49
C VAL A 164 -8.81 8.92 1.75
N TRP A 165 -8.65 7.78 2.41
CA TRP A 165 -7.96 6.62 1.85
C TRP A 165 -8.65 6.04 0.62
N ALA A 166 -9.99 6.05 0.55
CA ALA A 166 -10.76 5.64 -0.62
C ALA A 166 -10.42 6.43 -1.91
N ASN A 167 -9.90 7.65 -1.76
CA ASN A 167 -9.43 8.50 -2.85
C ASN A 167 -7.93 8.31 -3.18
N ILE A 168 -7.22 7.54 -2.33
CA ILE A 168 -5.78 7.26 -2.51
C ILE A 168 -5.57 5.84 -3.02
N HIS A 169 -6.27 4.83 -2.43
CA HIS A 169 -6.08 3.43 -2.82
C HIS A 169 -7.27 2.53 -2.40
N PRO A 170 -7.76 1.63 -3.27
CA PRO A 170 -8.87 0.72 -2.97
C PRO A 170 -8.62 -0.24 -1.81
N GLY A 171 -7.39 -0.41 -1.37
CA GLY A 171 -7.01 -1.22 -0.21
C GLY A 171 -7.65 -0.78 1.12
N VAL A 172 -8.36 0.36 1.16
CA VAL A 172 -9.23 0.76 2.27
C VAL A 172 -10.24 -0.34 2.62
N LEU A 173 -10.71 -1.13 1.64
CA LEU A 173 -11.62 -2.26 1.88
C LEU A 173 -10.98 -3.32 2.77
N GLY A 174 -9.67 -3.56 2.64
CA GLY A 174 -8.92 -4.43 3.54
C GLY A 174 -8.90 -3.91 4.99
N GLY A 175 -8.78 -2.58 5.16
CA GLY A 175 -8.89 -1.93 6.46
C GLY A 175 -10.28 -2.10 7.09
N ILE A 176 -11.34 -1.88 6.31
CA ILE A 176 -12.74 -2.07 6.72
C ILE A 176 -12.98 -3.53 7.13
N ALA A 177 -12.56 -4.49 6.31
CA ALA A 177 -12.67 -5.92 6.60
C ALA A 177 -11.91 -6.30 7.88
N THR A 178 -10.72 -5.72 8.12
CA THR A 178 -9.94 -5.94 9.34
C THR A 178 -10.72 -5.51 10.59
N VAL A 179 -11.35 -4.34 10.58
CA VAL A 179 -12.18 -3.86 11.71
C VAL A 179 -13.43 -4.73 11.89
N ALA A 180 -14.08 -5.11 10.79
CA ALA A 180 -15.25 -5.99 10.81
C ALA A 180 -14.92 -7.37 11.43
N LEU A 181 -13.81 -7.99 11.01
CA LEU A 181 -13.36 -9.28 11.54
C LEU A 181 -13.04 -9.22 13.05
N CYS A 182 -12.46 -8.10 13.51
CA CYS A 182 -12.31 -7.87 14.95
C CYS A 182 -13.67 -7.81 15.66
N GLY A 183 -14.69 -7.19 15.04
CA GLY A 183 -16.05 -7.14 15.53
C GLY A 183 -16.68 -8.54 15.62
N VAL A 184 -16.59 -9.33 14.55
CA VAL A 184 -17.09 -10.71 14.48
C VAL A 184 -16.44 -11.59 15.57
N GLY A 185 -15.10 -11.51 15.70
CA GLY A 185 -14.41 -12.26 16.74
C GLY A 185 -14.81 -11.83 18.18
N THR A 186 -15.14 -10.55 18.37
CA THR A 186 -15.67 -10.06 19.65
C THR A 186 -17.09 -10.58 19.92
N ILE A 187 -17.92 -10.79 18.88
CA ILE A 187 -19.20 -11.48 18.99
C ILE A 187 -18.99 -12.94 19.44
N ILE A 188 -18.05 -13.65 18.80
CA ILE A 188 -17.71 -15.02 19.19
C ILE A 188 -17.31 -15.07 20.68
N GLU A 189 -16.44 -14.16 21.14
CA GLU A 189 -16.06 -14.07 22.54
C GLU A 189 -17.27 -13.80 23.47
N ALA A 190 -18.22 -13.00 23.03
CA ALA A 190 -19.44 -12.74 23.80
C ALA A 190 -20.28 -14.00 23.94
N LEU A 191 -20.50 -14.71 22.81
CA LEU A 191 -21.30 -15.94 22.79
C LEU A 191 -20.69 -17.06 23.63
N LEU A 192 -19.36 -17.14 23.72
CA LEU A 192 -18.63 -18.09 24.54
C LEU A 192 -18.57 -17.70 26.03
N SER A 193 -19.14 -16.55 26.41
CA SER A 193 -19.08 -16.07 27.79
C SER A 193 -20.26 -16.58 28.62
N ASN A 194 -19.95 -17.27 29.68
CA ASN A 194 -20.97 -17.76 30.64
C ASN A 194 -21.49 -16.69 31.61
N ARG A 195 -20.88 -15.50 31.62
CA ARG A 195 -21.25 -14.38 32.51
C ARG A 195 -22.06 -13.34 31.74
N ARG A 196 -23.31 -13.10 32.16
CA ARG A 196 -24.24 -12.15 31.52
C ARG A 196 -23.68 -10.73 31.38
N GLU A 197 -22.95 -10.26 32.39
CA GLU A 197 -22.29 -8.94 32.33
C GLU A 197 -21.19 -8.87 31.29
N MET A 198 -20.33 -9.89 31.21
CA MET A 198 -19.28 -10.01 30.23
C MET A 198 -19.84 -10.10 28.80
N TYR A 199 -20.92 -10.91 28.63
CA TYR A 199 -21.65 -10.99 27.37
C TYR A 199 -22.13 -9.60 26.92
N ARG A 200 -22.83 -8.87 27.79
CA ARG A 200 -23.33 -7.52 27.45
C ARG A 200 -22.21 -6.53 27.13
N ARG A 201 -21.11 -6.58 27.87
CA ARG A 201 -19.96 -5.71 27.64
C ARG A 201 -19.32 -6.00 26.29
N ARG A 202 -19.10 -7.28 25.96
CA ARG A 202 -18.50 -7.70 24.69
C ARG A 202 -19.42 -7.42 23.51
N MET A 203 -20.72 -7.63 23.63
CA MET A 203 -21.69 -7.30 22.59
C MET A 203 -21.72 -5.80 22.29
N ARG A 204 -21.62 -4.93 23.29
CA ARG A 204 -21.49 -3.47 23.06
C ARG A 204 -20.18 -3.14 22.34
N CYS A 205 -19.09 -3.75 22.74
CA CYS A 205 -17.81 -3.57 22.06
C CYS A 205 -17.87 -4.03 20.59
N ALA A 206 -18.44 -5.20 20.33
CA ALA A 206 -18.65 -5.75 18.99
C ALA A 206 -19.54 -4.83 18.14
N ALA A 207 -20.67 -4.36 18.70
CA ALA A 207 -21.56 -3.41 18.01
C ALA A 207 -20.84 -2.13 17.62
N THR A 208 -19.95 -1.61 18.47
CA THR A 208 -19.11 -0.43 18.12
C THR A 208 -18.15 -0.75 16.98
N LEU A 209 -17.45 -1.89 17.01
CA LEU A 209 -16.51 -2.27 15.94
C LEU A 209 -17.23 -2.47 14.61
N VAL A 210 -18.36 -3.18 14.60
CA VAL A 210 -19.19 -3.37 13.40
C VAL A 210 -19.76 -2.04 12.92
N GLY A 211 -20.25 -1.19 13.83
CA GLY A 211 -20.76 0.14 13.51
C GLY A 211 -19.69 1.06 12.89
N VAL A 212 -18.46 1.05 13.44
CA VAL A 212 -17.33 1.80 12.87
C VAL A 212 -16.95 1.24 11.50
N SER A 213 -16.90 -0.08 11.33
CA SER A 213 -16.64 -0.70 10.03
C SER A 213 -17.70 -0.29 8.99
N ALA A 214 -18.97 -0.29 9.33
CA ALA A 214 -20.05 0.18 8.47
C ALA A 214 -19.94 1.68 8.17
N ALA A 215 -19.58 2.50 9.15
CA ALA A 215 -19.36 3.93 8.97
C ALA A 215 -18.12 4.22 8.10
N MET A 216 -17.04 3.44 8.22
CA MET A 216 -15.90 3.49 7.32
C MET A 216 -16.33 3.16 5.87
N ALA A 217 -17.15 2.11 5.68
CA ALA A 217 -17.69 1.77 4.37
C ALA A 217 -18.56 2.90 3.79
N ALA A 218 -19.41 3.52 4.59
CA ALA A 218 -20.18 4.69 4.19
C ALA A 218 -19.28 5.90 3.85
N ALA A 219 -18.20 6.13 4.60
CA ALA A 219 -17.25 7.21 4.35
C ALA A 219 -16.53 7.06 3.02
N THR A 220 -16.37 5.83 2.47
CA THR A 220 -15.78 5.63 1.14
C THR A 220 -16.67 6.18 0.00
N LEU A 221 -17.95 6.51 0.27
CA LEU A 221 -18.80 7.23 -0.68
C LEU A 221 -18.36 8.69 -0.91
N ALA A 222 -17.52 9.24 -0.02
CA ALA A 222 -16.90 10.56 -0.18
C ALA A 222 -15.77 10.52 -1.21
N ASN A 223 -16.10 10.10 -2.44
CA ASN A 223 -15.23 10.06 -3.61
C ASN A 223 -15.95 10.70 -4.82
N PRO A 224 -15.24 11.14 -5.87
CA PRO A 224 -15.86 11.82 -7.03
C PRO A 224 -16.85 10.97 -7.84
N TYR A 225 -16.84 9.65 -7.66
CA TYR A 225 -17.67 8.71 -8.42
C TYR A 225 -18.82 8.13 -7.61
N GLY A 226 -18.89 8.42 -6.29
CA GLY A 226 -19.92 7.89 -5.40
C GLY A 226 -20.02 6.36 -5.45
N PRO A 227 -21.23 5.78 -5.61
CA PRO A 227 -21.42 4.33 -5.65
C PRO A 227 -20.78 3.63 -6.87
N ALA A 228 -20.47 4.35 -7.94
CA ALA A 228 -19.80 3.76 -9.10
C ALA A 228 -18.40 3.23 -8.76
N TRP A 229 -17.71 3.87 -7.82
CA TRP A 229 -16.44 3.41 -7.27
C TRP A 229 -16.55 1.97 -6.72
N HIS A 230 -17.60 1.69 -5.95
CA HIS A 230 -17.83 0.35 -5.37
C HIS A 230 -18.11 -0.70 -6.45
N ARG A 231 -18.94 -0.37 -7.43
CA ARG A 231 -19.22 -1.28 -8.57
C ARG A 231 -17.95 -1.60 -9.35
N TRP A 232 -17.10 -0.60 -9.56
CA TRP A 232 -15.80 -0.77 -10.21
C TRP A 232 -14.90 -1.74 -9.41
N VAL A 233 -14.76 -1.54 -8.08
CA VAL A 233 -13.94 -2.42 -7.23
C VAL A 233 -14.47 -3.86 -7.24
N VAL A 234 -15.80 -4.04 -7.14
CA VAL A 234 -16.41 -5.37 -7.22
C VAL A 234 -16.15 -5.99 -8.60
N GLY A 235 -16.24 -5.22 -9.67
CA GLY A 235 -15.90 -5.64 -11.03
C GLY A 235 -14.47 -6.15 -11.13
N LEU A 236 -13.49 -5.35 -10.66
CA LEU A 236 -12.09 -5.73 -10.63
C LEU A 236 -11.84 -7.03 -9.83
N MET A 237 -12.43 -7.14 -8.65
CA MET A 237 -12.29 -8.35 -7.81
C MET A 237 -12.98 -9.59 -8.40
N SER A 238 -13.92 -9.40 -9.33
CA SER A 238 -14.63 -10.49 -10.01
C SER A 238 -13.88 -11.02 -11.24
N MET A 239 -12.84 -10.31 -11.69
CA MET A 239 -12.01 -10.73 -12.82
C MET A 239 -11.18 -11.94 -12.42
N ARG A 240 -11.54 -13.12 -12.98
CA ARG A 240 -10.87 -14.39 -12.64
C ARG A 240 -9.53 -14.58 -13.34
N GLY A 241 -9.35 -13.95 -14.50
CA GLY A 241 -8.16 -14.06 -15.34
C GLY A 241 -6.97 -13.21 -14.84
N LEU A 242 -7.16 -12.26 -13.92
CA LEU A 242 -6.06 -11.43 -13.45
C LEU A 242 -4.88 -12.24 -12.91
N GLY A 243 -5.16 -13.29 -12.13
CA GLY A 243 -4.12 -14.19 -11.62
C GLY A 243 -3.39 -15.02 -12.69
N ALA A 244 -3.91 -15.08 -13.91
CA ALA A 244 -3.22 -15.74 -15.03
C ALA A 244 -2.31 -14.76 -15.81
N TYR A 245 -2.57 -13.46 -15.70
CA TYR A 245 -1.93 -12.45 -16.53
C TYR A 245 -1.02 -11.48 -15.74
N VAL A 246 -1.30 -11.27 -14.47
CA VAL A 246 -0.60 -10.28 -13.64
C VAL A 246 0.11 -10.96 -12.49
N GLU A 247 1.43 -10.89 -12.48
CA GLU A 247 2.28 -11.61 -11.54
C GLU A 247 1.93 -11.32 -10.07
N GLU A 248 1.61 -10.08 -9.73
CA GLU A 248 1.24 -9.69 -8.36
C GLU A 248 -0.09 -10.29 -7.87
N TRP A 249 -0.98 -10.75 -8.79
CA TRP A 249 -2.23 -11.43 -8.45
C TRP A 249 -2.07 -12.94 -8.36
N MET A 250 -0.92 -13.49 -8.80
CA MET A 250 -0.62 -14.91 -8.68
C MET A 250 -0.38 -15.33 -7.24
N PRO A 251 -0.62 -16.61 -6.90
CA PRO A 251 -0.17 -17.16 -5.63
C PRO A 251 1.33 -16.99 -5.45
N THR A 252 1.76 -16.78 -4.21
CA THR A 252 3.18 -16.60 -3.89
C THR A 252 3.97 -17.88 -4.16
N ALA A 253 5.11 -17.75 -4.83
CA ALA A 253 6.02 -18.88 -5.07
C ALA A 253 6.94 -19.11 -3.87
N TRP A 254 7.12 -20.37 -3.48
CA TRP A 254 8.03 -20.75 -2.39
C TRP A 254 9.51 -20.46 -2.66
N SER A 255 9.88 -20.28 -3.89
CA SER A 255 11.22 -19.84 -4.31
C SER A 255 11.53 -18.40 -3.94
N ARG A 256 10.52 -17.59 -3.59
CA ARG A 256 10.69 -16.17 -3.24
C ARG A 256 11.02 -16.02 -1.75
N PRO A 257 12.04 -15.23 -1.40
CA PRO A 257 12.41 -14.98 -0.01
C PRO A 257 11.29 -14.32 0.80
N GLU A 258 10.43 -13.51 0.15
CA GLU A 258 9.25 -12.88 0.77
C GLU A 258 8.26 -13.93 1.29
N THR A 259 8.02 -15.00 0.51
CA THR A 259 7.12 -16.09 0.90
C THR A 259 7.68 -16.86 2.09
N VAL A 260 8.99 -17.13 2.08
CA VAL A 260 9.66 -17.80 3.20
C VAL A 260 9.58 -16.95 4.47
N ALA A 261 9.85 -15.66 4.38
CA ALA A 261 9.75 -14.74 5.51
C ALA A 261 8.31 -14.69 6.08
N ALA A 262 7.30 -14.65 5.22
CA ALA A 262 5.90 -14.71 5.63
C ALA A 262 5.55 -16.03 6.33
N ALA A 263 6.05 -17.18 5.82
CA ALA A 263 5.87 -18.48 6.44
C ALA A 263 6.53 -18.57 7.82
N VAL A 264 7.71 -17.97 7.99
CA VAL A 264 8.39 -17.87 9.30
C VAL A 264 7.51 -17.08 10.29
N LEU A 265 6.92 -15.96 9.87
CA LEU A 265 6.00 -15.19 10.73
C LEU A 265 4.74 -15.99 11.08
N ALA A 266 4.15 -16.70 10.11
CA ALA A 266 2.99 -17.56 10.35
C ALA A 266 3.34 -18.67 11.35
N GLY A 267 4.50 -19.34 11.18
CA GLY A 267 5.01 -20.35 12.11
C GLY A 267 5.24 -19.79 13.53
N ALA A 268 5.81 -18.58 13.63
CA ALA A 268 6.04 -17.93 14.92
C ALA A 268 4.70 -17.62 15.64
N ILE A 269 3.65 -17.23 14.92
CA ILE A 269 2.29 -17.06 15.48
C ILE A 269 1.75 -18.42 15.95
N GLY A 270 1.86 -19.48 15.13
CA GLY A 270 1.40 -20.82 15.46
C GLY A 270 2.07 -21.37 16.74
N VAL A 271 3.41 -21.32 16.80
CA VAL A 271 4.19 -21.71 18.00
C VAL A 271 3.77 -20.87 19.21
N GLY A 272 3.67 -19.55 19.05
CA GLY A 272 3.24 -18.67 20.12
C GLY A 272 1.84 -18.97 20.64
N ALA A 273 0.90 -19.33 19.75
CA ALA A 273 -0.45 -19.74 20.14
C ALA A 273 -0.49 -21.03 20.96
N ILE A 274 0.37 -22.00 20.62
CA ILE A 274 0.49 -23.27 21.34
C ILE A 274 1.14 -23.06 22.72
N VAL A 275 2.27 -22.33 22.75
CA VAL A 275 3.05 -22.11 23.98
C VAL A 275 2.33 -21.18 24.95
N ARG A 276 1.65 -20.16 24.43
CA ARG A 276 0.94 -19.14 25.22
C ARG A 276 -0.57 -19.22 24.96
N ARG A 277 -1.19 -20.31 25.38
CA ARG A 277 -2.63 -20.54 25.21
C ARG A 277 -3.45 -19.33 25.68
N GLY A 278 -4.39 -18.89 24.87
CA GLY A 278 -5.22 -17.70 25.15
C GLY A 278 -4.59 -16.34 24.88
N SER A 279 -3.36 -16.30 24.34
CA SER A 279 -2.69 -15.04 23.96
C SER A 279 -3.32 -14.37 22.73
N ILE A 280 -3.98 -15.14 21.87
CA ILE A 280 -4.67 -14.67 20.66
C ILE A 280 -6.18 -14.70 20.92
N ARG A 281 -6.84 -13.57 20.68
CA ARG A 281 -8.30 -13.49 20.74
C ARG A 281 -8.95 -13.90 19.41
N PRO A 282 -10.20 -14.36 19.38
CA PRO A 282 -10.89 -14.76 18.16
C PRO A 282 -10.83 -13.71 17.04
N GLY A 283 -11.01 -12.43 17.35
CA GLY A 283 -10.92 -11.35 16.35
C GLY A 283 -9.52 -11.19 15.76
N GLU A 284 -8.49 -11.32 16.57
CA GLU A 284 -7.09 -11.30 16.11
C GLU A 284 -6.77 -12.53 15.24
N ALA A 285 -7.25 -13.70 15.66
CA ALA A 285 -7.08 -14.93 14.89
C ALA A 285 -7.76 -14.83 13.50
N LEU A 286 -9.02 -14.35 13.46
CA LEU A 286 -9.74 -14.17 12.20
C LEU A 286 -8.98 -13.23 11.25
N VAL A 287 -8.49 -12.10 11.74
CA VAL A 287 -7.72 -11.15 10.93
C VAL A 287 -6.41 -11.77 10.42
N VAL A 288 -5.64 -12.43 11.29
CA VAL A 288 -4.38 -13.09 10.92
C VAL A 288 -4.62 -14.17 9.87
N ILE A 289 -5.64 -15.02 10.06
CA ILE A 289 -5.98 -16.09 9.12
C ILE A 289 -6.44 -15.49 7.78
N ALA A 290 -7.28 -14.47 7.79
CA ALA A 290 -7.76 -13.81 6.56
C ALA A 290 -6.61 -13.20 5.77
N TRP A 291 -5.70 -12.45 6.41
CA TRP A 291 -4.56 -11.85 5.73
C TRP A 291 -3.52 -12.89 5.31
N ALA A 292 -3.31 -13.98 6.10
CA ALA A 292 -2.45 -15.09 5.68
C ALA A 292 -3.03 -15.74 4.41
N TRP A 293 -4.31 -16.09 4.43
CA TRP A 293 -5.00 -16.65 3.26
C TRP A 293 -4.82 -15.75 2.02
N GLN A 294 -5.17 -14.47 2.13
CA GLN A 294 -5.05 -13.52 1.02
C GLN A 294 -3.59 -13.35 0.57
N GLY A 295 -2.64 -13.30 1.49
CA GLY A 295 -1.22 -13.14 1.18
C GLY A 295 -0.63 -14.34 0.43
N PHE A 296 -1.02 -15.57 0.77
CA PHE A 296 -0.56 -16.75 0.05
C PHE A 296 -1.31 -17.01 -1.27
N GLN A 297 -2.55 -16.51 -1.40
CA GLN A 297 -3.30 -16.59 -2.65
C GLN A 297 -2.90 -15.52 -3.67
N SER A 298 -2.37 -14.38 -3.22
CA SER A 298 -1.99 -13.28 -4.09
C SER A 298 -0.81 -12.51 -3.49
N ALA A 299 0.28 -12.47 -4.23
CA ALA A 299 1.54 -11.86 -3.79
C ALA A 299 1.38 -10.41 -3.33
N ARG A 300 0.46 -9.64 -3.92
CA ARG A 300 0.18 -8.25 -3.56
C ARG A 300 -0.34 -8.05 -2.14
N HIS A 301 -0.93 -9.08 -1.51
CA HIS A 301 -1.44 -9.02 -0.15
C HIS A 301 -0.44 -9.51 0.91
N LEU A 302 0.65 -10.16 0.49
CA LEU A 302 1.66 -10.71 1.38
C LEU A 302 2.27 -9.66 2.33
N PRO A 303 2.58 -8.43 1.89
CA PRO A 303 3.06 -7.36 2.76
C PRO A 303 2.11 -7.04 3.91
N LEU A 304 0.80 -7.00 3.62
CA LEU A 304 -0.22 -6.69 4.62
C LEU A 304 -0.29 -7.78 5.69
N PHE A 305 -0.21 -9.06 5.27
CA PHE A 305 -0.06 -10.16 6.21
C PHE A 305 1.17 -10.01 7.09
N CYS A 306 2.35 -9.74 6.51
CA CYS A 306 3.60 -9.61 7.26
C CYS A 306 3.55 -8.51 8.33
N LEU A 307 2.94 -7.35 8.01
CA LEU A 307 2.77 -6.25 8.95
C LEU A 307 1.79 -6.59 10.09
N VAL A 308 0.65 -7.22 9.76
CA VAL A 308 -0.34 -7.68 10.74
C VAL A 308 0.27 -8.78 11.63
N ALA A 309 0.99 -9.74 11.04
CA ALA A 309 1.65 -10.82 11.74
C ALA A 309 2.70 -10.30 12.73
N ALA A 310 3.53 -9.34 12.30
CA ALA A 310 4.50 -8.71 13.18
C ALA A 310 3.83 -8.05 14.39
N LEU A 311 2.77 -7.25 14.18
CA LEU A 311 2.01 -6.65 15.27
C LEU A 311 1.41 -7.70 16.22
N GLN A 312 0.87 -8.80 15.67
CA GLN A 312 0.28 -9.87 16.47
C GLN A 312 1.34 -10.57 17.32
N ILE A 313 2.53 -10.88 16.77
CA ILE A 313 3.63 -11.48 17.53
C ILE A 313 4.04 -10.57 18.68
N GLY A 314 4.13 -9.25 18.45
CA GLY A 314 4.42 -8.28 19.50
C GLY A 314 3.41 -8.32 20.65
N ARG A 315 2.13 -8.44 20.33
CA ARG A 315 1.06 -8.59 21.34
C ARG A 315 1.18 -9.87 22.14
N MET A 316 1.59 -10.98 21.52
CA MET A 316 1.78 -12.26 22.20
C MET A 316 2.98 -12.24 23.15
N GLN A 317 3.95 -11.34 22.93
CA GLN A 317 5.11 -11.17 23.83
C GLN A 317 4.77 -10.35 25.08
N ALA A 318 3.68 -9.58 25.07
CA ALA A 318 3.28 -8.80 26.23
C ALA A 318 3.18 -9.67 27.48
N ARG A 319 3.95 -9.30 28.51
CA ARG A 319 3.90 -9.97 29.82
C ARG A 319 2.54 -9.67 30.40
N HIS A 320 1.73 -10.69 30.69
CA HIS A 320 0.61 -10.56 31.58
C HIS A 320 1.19 -10.26 32.97
N SER A 321 1.18 -9.00 33.37
CA SER A 321 1.31 -8.69 34.80
C SER A 321 0.10 -9.35 35.47
N PRO A 322 0.31 -10.23 36.48
CA PRO A 322 -0.81 -10.82 37.18
C PRO A 322 -1.66 -9.70 37.77
N PRO A 323 -2.99 -9.76 37.74
CA PRO A 323 -3.85 -8.82 38.43
C PRO A 323 -3.68 -9.03 39.92
N GLY A 324 -2.82 -8.28 40.59
CA GLY A 324 -2.72 -8.40 42.04
C GLY A 324 -1.47 -8.00 42.77
N GLU A 325 -0.48 -7.33 42.17
CA GLU A 325 0.62 -6.73 42.96
C GLU A 325 0.80 -5.24 42.64
N GLY A 326 -0.31 -4.51 42.64
CA GLY A 326 -0.39 -3.06 42.66
C GLY A 326 -0.82 -2.59 44.05
N THR A 327 0.20 -2.44 44.96
CA THR A 327 0.16 -1.52 46.11
C THR A 327 -1.21 -1.35 46.82
N ALA A 328 -1.44 -2.20 47.82
CA ALA A 328 -2.29 -1.89 48.95
C ALA A 328 -1.66 -0.76 49.80
N HIS A 329 -1.59 0.43 49.26
CA HIS A 329 -1.35 1.68 50.06
C HIS A 329 -1.88 2.85 49.25
N SER A 330 -3.07 3.26 49.62
CA SER A 330 -3.77 4.54 49.57
C SER A 330 -5.21 4.47 49.08
N SER A 331 -6.07 3.74 49.82
CA SER A 331 -7.54 3.73 49.61
C SER A 331 -8.31 4.74 50.45
N ASP A 332 -7.68 5.80 50.95
CA ASP A 332 -8.32 6.79 51.84
C ASP A 332 -8.41 8.24 51.38
N SER A 333 -7.97 8.57 50.13
CA SER A 333 -7.98 9.99 49.70
C SER A 333 -8.89 10.33 48.48
N VAL A 334 -9.70 9.40 47.96
CA VAL A 334 -10.55 9.67 46.78
C VAL A 334 -12.07 9.72 47.11
N ARG A 335 -12.44 9.98 48.34
CA ARG A 335 -13.88 10.15 48.70
C ARG A 335 -14.34 11.59 48.89
N ARG A 336 -13.58 12.60 48.47
CA ARG A 336 -14.03 14.02 48.48
C ARG A 336 -13.53 14.80 47.27
N ALA A 337 -14.19 14.71 46.14
CA ALA A 337 -14.21 15.80 45.16
C ALA A 337 -15.53 15.71 44.37
N GLY A 338 -16.42 16.61 44.78
CA GLY A 338 -17.77 16.76 44.21
C GLY A 338 -17.75 17.31 42.78
N CYS A 339 -18.81 17.00 42.10
CA CYS A 339 -19.26 17.48 40.82
C CYS A 339 -19.13 19.02 40.69
N SER A 340 -18.36 19.51 39.73
CA SER A 340 -18.48 20.86 39.20
C SER A 340 -18.54 20.78 37.66
N ARG A 341 -19.73 21.15 37.15
CA ARG A 341 -19.96 21.47 35.75
C ARG A 341 -19.21 22.76 35.40
N SER A 342 -18.42 22.72 34.37
CA SER A 342 -18.19 23.73 33.34
C SER A 342 -16.72 23.80 32.91
N ARG A 343 -16.46 23.43 31.71
CA ARG A 343 -15.70 24.14 30.68
C ARG A 343 -15.36 23.18 29.52
N VAL A 344 -16.24 23.15 28.56
CA VAL A 344 -15.91 22.71 27.23
C VAL A 344 -15.34 23.94 26.54
N VAL A 345 -14.06 23.99 26.33
CA VAL A 345 -13.25 24.65 25.30
C VAL A 345 -11.78 24.60 25.78
N GLY A 346 -10.93 23.87 25.02
CA GLY A 346 -9.49 23.90 25.26
C GLY A 346 -8.84 22.57 25.54
N LEU A 347 -8.99 21.58 24.62
CA LEU A 347 -8.29 20.29 24.76
C LEU A 347 -8.04 19.63 23.40
N VAL A 348 -7.35 20.35 22.50
CA VAL A 348 -6.76 19.71 21.31
C VAL A 348 -5.29 19.31 21.53
N PHE A 349 -4.62 19.91 22.52
CA PHE A 349 -3.24 19.56 22.88
C PHE A 349 -3.04 19.65 24.39
N SER A 350 -3.42 18.64 25.15
CA SER A 350 -2.91 18.43 26.50
C SER A 350 -2.24 17.08 26.58
N PRO A 351 -0.92 17.02 26.83
CA PRO A 351 -0.22 15.77 27.07
C PRO A 351 -0.42 15.33 28.52
N SER A 352 -1.54 14.69 28.84
CA SER A 352 -1.65 13.88 30.05
C SER A 352 -1.27 12.43 29.74
N LEU A 353 -0.06 12.24 29.25
CA LEU A 353 0.68 11.00 29.23
C LEU A 353 1.74 11.08 30.31
N ARG A 354 1.37 10.73 31.55
CA ARG A 354 2.29 10.08 32.46
C ARG A 354 2.31 8.56 32.14
N GLU A 355 2.51 8.16 30.89
CA GLU A 355 3.54 7.19 30.60
C GLU A 355 4.83 7.96 30.67
N THR A 356 5.72 7.62 31.56
CA THR A 356 7.14 7.88 31.46
C THR A 356 7.61 7.26 30.15
N GLU A 357 7.26 7.85 29.00
CA GLU A 357 8.12 7.85 27.87
C GLU A 357 9.38 8.55 28.40
N SER A 358 10.39 7.79 28.76
CA SER A 358 11.72 8.32 28.65
C SER A 358 11.76 8.85 27.23
N GLN A 359 11.73 10.18 27.09
CA GLN A 359 11.99 10.85 25.81
C GLN A 359 13.43 10.44 25.48
N THR A 360 13.55 9.25 24.87
CA THR A 360 14.83 8.84 24.32
C THR A 360 15.13 9.86 23.21
N PRO A 361 16.34 10.44 23.20
CA PRO A 361 16.79 11.42 22.18
C PRO A 361 16.60 10.93 20.74
N GLY A 362 16.24 9.69 20.58
CA GLY A 362 16.14 8.99 19.33
C GLY A 362 15.08 9.45 18.33
N GLY A 363 13.94 9.99 18.79
CA GLY A 363 12.92 10.54 17.87
C GLY A 363 13.42 11.79 17.15
N LEU A 364 14.17 12.62 17.83
CA LEU A 364 14.82 13.81 17.29
C LEU A 364 15.92 13.42 16.28
N ALA A 365 16.72 12.38 16.57
CA ALA A 365 17.77 11.92 15.68
C ALA A 365 17.20 11.41 14.35
N SER A 366 16.11 10.62 14.36
CA SER A 366 15.45 10.16 13.13
C SER A 366 14.86 11.32 12.31
N ALA A 367 14.23 12.30 12.98
CA ALA A 367 13.71 13.48 12.32
C ALA A 367 14.84 14.34 11.72
N ALA A 368 15.95 14.52 12.43
CA ALA A 368 17.13 15.23 11.95
C ALA A 368 17.74 14.54 10.72
N VAL A 369 17.86 13.22 10.72
CA VAL A 369 18.33 12.47 9.55
C VAL A 369 17.42 12.70 8.34
N VAL A 370 16.10 12.59 8.51
CA VAL A 370 15.15 12.84 7.41
C VAL A 370 15.24 14.28 6.90
N ALA A 371 15.29 15.26 7.80
CA ALA A 371 15.43 16.67 7.44
C ALA A 371 16.74 16.93 6.68
N CYS A 372 17.87 16.38 7.16
CA CYS A 372 19.16 16.49 6.50
C CYS A 372 19.13 15.90 5.09
N LEU A 373 18.62 14.68 4.94
CA LEU A 373 18.49 14.02 3.63
C LEU A 373 17.57 14.80 2.68
N SER A 374 16.48 15.40 3.20
CA SER A 374 15.58 16.22 2.40
C SER A 374 16.27 17.51 1.91
N VAL A 375 17.00 18.21 2.78
CA VAL A 375 17.76 19.41 2.41
C VAL A 375 18.83 19.08 1.41
N MET A 376 19.61 18.00 1.62
CA MET A 376 20.65 17.56 0.69
C MET A 376 20.06 17.23 -0.68
N LEU A 377 18.92 16.52 -0.72
CA LEU A 377 18.24 16.16 -1.96
C LEU A 377 17.74 17.40 -2.72
N LEU A 378 17.11 18.34 -2.04
CA LEU A 378 16.62 19.59 -2.64
C LEU A 378 17.78 20.49 -3.10
N ALA A 379 18.95 20.38 -2.49
CA ALA A 379 20.18 21.03 -2.93
C ALA A 379 20.85 20.31 -4.13
N GLY A 380 20.26 19.26 -4.67
CA GLY A 380 20.77 18.51 -5.82
C GLY A 380 21.88 17.51 -5.48
N THR A 381 22.09 17.18 -4.20
CA THR A 381 23.11 16.23 -3.77
C THR A 381 22.78 14.81 -4.21
N ARG A 382 23.80 14.10 -4.74
CA ARG A 382 23.67 12.68 -5.12
C ARG A 382 24.67 11.85 -4.33
N ILE A 383 24.18 10.79 -3.68
CA ILE A 383 25.02 9.84 -2.92
C ILE A 383 24.58 8.43 -3.30
N GLU A 384 25.27 7.82 -4.25
CA GLU A 384 24.93 6.49 -4.78
C GLU A 384 24.95 5.41 -3.69
N ALA A 385 25.92 5.46 -2.77
CA ALA A 385 26.04 4.48 -1.69
C ALA A 385 24.77 4.31 -0.83
N ILE A 386 23.95 5.36 -0.70
CA ILE A 386 22.68 5.32 0.05
C ILE A 386 21.44 5.52 -0.85
N GLY A 387 21.61 5.58 -2.17
CA GLY A 387 20.52 5.79 -3.12
C GLY A 387 19.91 7.20 -3.13
N LEU A 388 20.56 8.19 -2.50
CA LEU A 388 20.06 9.56 -2.45
C LEU A 388 20.33 10.28 -3.77
N GLY A 389 19.28 10.86 -4.36
CA GLY A 389 19.39 11.64 -5.60
C GLY A 389 19.63 10.81 -6.87
N THR A 390 19.58 9.48 -6.78
CA THR A 390 19.86 8.55 -7.88
C THR A 390 18.65 7.74 -8.33
N ALA A 391 17.49 7.92 -7.69
CA ALA A 391 16.29 7.18 -7.97
C ALA A 391 15.77 7.43 -9.40
N ARG A 392 15.43 6.34 -10.09
CA ARG A 392 14.87 6.34 -11.45
C ARG A 392 14.09 5.04 -11.69
N PRO A 393 13.17 5.00 -12.65
CA PRO A 393 12.62 3.71 -13.10
C PRO A 393 13.73 2.81 -13.65
N PRO A 394 13.62 1.47 -13.52
CA PRO A 394 14.56 0.54 -14.13
C PRO A 394 14.49 0.61 -15.66
N GLU A 395 15.59 0.26 -16.34
CA GLU A 395 15.72 0.42 -17.79
C GLU A 395 14.77 -0.46 -18.60
N ASP A 396 14.37 -1.59 -18.04
CA ASP A 396 13.36 -2.50 -18.61
C ASP A 396 11.91 -1.95 -18.50
N ARG A 397 11.72 -0.85 -17.79
CA ARG A 397 10.46 -0.10 -17.69
C ARG A 397 10.54 1.31 -18.30
N TYR A 398 11.75 1.81 -18.53
CA TYR A 398 11.99 3.14 -19.04
C TYR A 398 13.29 3.19 -19.84
N SER A 399 13.18 3.20 -21.18
CA SER A 399 14.29 3.49 -22.06
C SER A 399 14.24 4.96 -22.52
N ALA A 400 15.12 5.79 -21.97
CA ALA A 400 15.21 7.20 -22.34
C ALA A 400 15.59 7.38 -23.81
N SER A 401 16.44 6.49 -24.34
CA SER A 401 16.87 6.50 -25.74
C SER A 401 15.75 6.14 -26.70
N ALA A 402 14.93 5.13 -26.38
CA ALA A 402 13.76 4.77 -27.19
C ALA A 402 12.70 5.89 -27.18
N VAL A 403 12.45 6.50 -26.02
CA VAL A 403 11.56 7.67 -25.92
C VAL A 403 12.07 8.84 -26.75
N ALA A 404 13.37 9.15 -26.68
CA ALA A 404 13.99 10.20 -27.48
C ALA A 404 13.89 9.90 -28.99
N PHE A 405 14.11 8.65 -29.38
CA PHE A 405 13.95 8.20 -30.76
C PHE A 405 12.52 8.39 -31.26
N LEU A 406 11.52 7.92 -30.52
CA LEU A 406 10.11 8.07 -30.90
C LEU A 406 9.67 9.52 -30.96
N ARG A 407 10.17 10.37 -30.07
CA ARG A 407 9.89 11.82 -30.06
C ARG A 407 10.44 12.53 -31.32
N SER A 408 11.62 12.15 -31.78
CA SER A 408 12.28 12.77 -32.93
C SER A 408 11.78 12.24 -34.27
N HIS A 409 11.48 10.97 -34.38
CA HIS A 409 11.14 10.32 -35.66
C HIS A 409 9.65 10.18 -35.93
N ARG A 410 8.83 10.15 -34.88
CA ARG A 410 7.35 10.03 -34.94
C ARG A 410 6.89 9.06 -36.04
N PRO A 411 7.12 7.75 -35.89
CA PRO A 411 6.70 6.75 -36.89
C PRO A 411 5.20 6.89 -37.21
N PRO A 412 4.80 6.70 -38.45
CA PRO A 412 3.40 6.82 -38.85
C PRO A 412 2.55 5.69 -38.29
N GLY A 413 1.26 5.97 -38.03
CA GLY A 413 0.26 5.00 -37.58
C GLY A 413 0.12 4.90 -36.06
N PRO A 414 -0.85 4.09 -35.60
CA PRO A 414 -1.08 3.87 -34.17
C PRO A 414 0.06 3.04 -33.57
N LEU A 415 0.44 3.40 -32.34
CA LEU A 415 1.51 2.73 -31.60
C LEU A 415 0.98 1.39 -31.04
N PHE A 416 1.65 0.29 -31.35
CA PHE A 416 1.51 -0.99 -30.63
C PHE A 416 2.68 -1.12 -29.66
N ASN A 417 2.42 -1.09 -28.37
CA ASN A 417 3.46 -1.11 -27.34
C ASN A 417 3.34 -2.30 -26.42
N ASP A 418 4.46 -2.67 -25.81
CA ASP A 418 4.45 -3.56 -24.66
C ASP A 418 3.74 -2.90 -23.48
N LEU A 419 2.96 -3.71 -22.74
CA LEU A 419 2.18 -3.29 -21.58
C LEU A 419 3.05 -2.57 -20.53
N ASP A 420 4.24 -3.08 -20.30
CA ASP A 420 5.18 -2.58 -19.31
C ASP A 420 5.71 -1.17 -19.62
N TYR A 421 5.65 -0.74 -20.88
CA TYR A 421 6.02 0.60 -21.31
C TYR A 421 4.85 1.58 -21.41
N GLY A 422 3.62 1.10 -21.32
CA GLY A 422 2.42 1.92 -21.52
C GLY A 422 2.39 3.18 -20.66
N GLY A 423 2.61 3.05 -19.37
CA GLY A 423 2.63 4.19 -18.45
C GLY A 423 3.75 5.19 -18.75
N THR A 424 4.94 4.72 -19.10
CA THR A 424 6.06 5.58 -19.53
C THR A 424 5.71 6.37 -20.77
N LEU A 425 5.15 5.72 -21.78
CA LEU A 425 4.78 6.37 -23.05
C LEU A 425 3.66 7.39 -22.85
N ILE A 426 2.65 7.10 -22.03
CA ILE A 426 1.58 8.05 -21.67
C ILE A 426 2.17 9.34 -21.08
N ARG A 427 3.22 9.23 -20.26
CA ARG A 427 3.85 10.39 -19.65
C ARG A 427 4.75 11.14 -20.62
N GLU A 428 5.65 10.42 -21.28
CA GLU A 428 6.74 11.02 -22.05
C GLU A 428 6.33 11.42 -23.47
N LEU A 429 5.32 10.76 -24.04
CA LEU A 429 4.83 10.97 -25.40
C LEU A 429 3.31 11.18 -25.42
N PRO A 430 2.80 12.23 -24.78
CA PRO A 430 1.35 12.44 -24.61
C PRO A 430 0.56 12.60 -25.91
N ASP A 431 1.26 12.93 -27.01
CA ASP A 431 0.69 13.07 -28.35
C ASP A 431 0.67 11.74 -29.13
N MET A 432 1.19 10.66 -28.56
CA MET A 432 1.19 9.33 -29.16
C MET A 432 0.39 8.35 -28.28
N PRO A 433 -0.93 8.23 -28.48
CA PRO A 433 -1.76 7.34 -27.65
C PRO A 433 -1.26 5.89 -27.70
N VAL A 434 -1.22 5.25 -26.55
CA VAL A 434 -0.75 3.87 -26.42
C VAL A 434 -1.79 2.86 -26.89
N PHE A 435 -1.36 1.63 -27.19
CA PHE A 435 -2.25 0.49 -27.43
C PHE A 435 -2.82 -0.05 -26.12
N ILE A 436 -1.94 -0.23 -25.12
CA ILE A 436 -2.27 -0.83 -23.83
C ILE A 436 -1.36 -0.27 -22.73
N ASP A 437 -1.83 -0.32 -21.50
CA ASP A 437 -1.10 -0.08 -20.27
C ASP A 437 -1.62 -1.00 -19.14
N ASP A 438 -1.10 -0.87 -17.93
CA ASP A 438 -1.40 -1.75 -16.78
C ASP A 438 -2.72 -1.47 -16.05
N ARG A 439 -3.60 -0.64 -16.60
CA ARG A 439 -4.98 -0.45 -16.10
C ARG A 439 -5.90 -1.58 -16.59
N PHE A 440 -5.65 -2.79 -16.11
CA PHE A 440 -6.30 -4.03 -16.57
C PHE A 440 -7.83 -3.97 -16.58
N GLU A 441 -8.42 -3.27 -15.60
CA GLU A 441 -9.86 -3.11 -15.47
C GLU A 441 -10.49 -2.31 -16.61
N LEU A 442 -9.71 -1.47 -17.28
CA LEU A 442 -10.13 -0.70 -18.45
C LEU A 442 -10.20 -1.57 -19.70
N TYR A 443 -9.25 -2.49 -19.84
CA TYR A 443 -9.13 -3.30 -21.05
C TYR A 443 -10.01 -4.57 -21.01
N GLY A 444 -10.18 -5.15 -19.83
CA GLY A 444 -10.94 -6.40 -19.63
C GLY A 444 -10.14 -7.65 -19.99
N GLU A 445 -10.60 -8.80 -19.48
CA GLU A 445 -9.88 -10.09 -19.59
C GLU A 445 -9.70 -10.56 -21.03
N GLU A 446 -10.72 -10.40 -21.86
CA GLU A 446 -10.71 -10.82 -23.27
C GLU A 446 -9.63 -10.09 -24.07
N PHE A 447 -9.62 -8.76 -24.00
CA PHE A 447 -8.64 -7.94 -24.70
C PHE A 447 -7.20 -8.22 -24.21
N ILE A 448 -7.01 -8.41 -22.91
CA ILE A 448 -5.69 -8.75 -22.35
C ILE A 448 -5.25 -10.13 -22.84
N GLY A 449 -6.16 -11.09 -22.94
CA GLY A 449 -5.89 -12.42 -23.49
C GLY A 449 -5.47 -12.36 -24.96
N GLU A 450 -6.18 -11.61 -25.79
CA GLU A 450 -5.84 -11.38 -27.20
C GLU A 450 -4.49 -10.68 -27.36
N TYR A 451 -4.26 -9.61 -26.59
CA TYR A 451 -2.98 -8.91 -26.55
C TYR A 451 -1.82 -9.87 -26.25
N ARG A 452 -1.94 -10.68 -25.19
CA ARG A 452 -0.89 -11.64 -24.81
C ARG A 452 -0.66 -12.72 -25.87
N ALA A 453 -1.71 -13.22 -26.48
CA ALA A 453 -1.60 -14.17 -27.59
C ALA A 453 -0.84 -13.57 -28.78
N ALA A 454 -1.01 -12.26 -29.02
CA ALA A 454 -0.29 -11.54 -30.06
C ALA A 454 1.19 -11.31 -29.69
N VAL A 455 1.49 -10.96 -28.43
CA VAL A 455 2.86 -10.69 -27.95
C VAL A 455 3.68 -11.99 -27.80
N LEU A 456 3.04 -13.13 -27.46
CA LEU A 456 3.72 -14.41 -27.32
C LEU A 456 4.11 -15.07 -28.66
N ARG A 457 3.88 -14.39 -29.79
CA ARG A 457 4.37 -14.80 -31.13
C ARG A 457 5.51 -13.90 -31.64
N PRO A 458 6.58 -13.63 -30.84
CA PRO A 458 7.62 -12.68 -31.24
C PRO A 458 8.51 -13.17 -32.41
N ALA A 459 8.58 -14.49 -32.64
CA ALA A 459 9.32 -15.06 -33.76
C ALA A 459 8.78 -14.57 -35.11
N ASP A 460 7.46 -14.37 -35.20
CA ASP A 460 6.82 -13.91 -36.45
C ASP A 460 7.07 -12.42 -36.73
N ALA A 461 7.35 -11.61 -35.71
CA ALA A 461 7.59 -10.16 -35.88
C ALA A 461 9.04 -9.83 -36.32
N ALA A 462 10.02 -10.60 -35.85
CA ALA A 462 11.44 -10.37 -36.19
C ALA A 462 11.80 -10.86 -37.60
N ASP A 463 11.17 -11.97 -38.03
CA ASP A 463 11.40 -12.61 -39.35
C ASP A 463 10.28 -12.32 -40.34
N ASN A 464 9.23 -11.59 -39.95
CA ASN A 464 8.10 -11.32 -40.82
C ASN A 464 8.43 -10.20 -41.81
N LEU A 465 8.28 -10.51 -43.10
CA LEU A 465 8.45 -9.55 -44.20
C LEU A 465 7.58 -8.30 -44.09
N LEU A 466 6.60 -8.30 -43.17
CA LEU A 466 5.66 -7.20 -42.92
C LEU A 466 6.17 -6.14 -41.94
N TRP A 467 7.26 -6.41 -41.20
CA TRP A 467 7.77 -5.48 -40.20
C TRP A 467 9.21 -5.07 -40.48
N PHE A 468 9.53 -3.80 -40.29
CA PHE A 468 10.85 -3.25 -40.44
C PHE A 468 11.31 -2.63 -39.12
N ARG A 469 12.43 -3.13 -38.55
CA ARG A 469 13.01 -2.58 -37.34
C ARG A 469 13.71 -1.28 -37.62
N ILE A 470 13.26 -0.19 -36.97
CA ILE A 470 13.80 1.15 -37.17
C ILE A 470 14.67 1.62 -36.00
N TYR A 471 14.57 0.93 -34.86
CA TYR A 471 15.35 1.24 -33.66
C TYR A 471 15.59 -0.02 -32.82
N ARG A 472 16.71 -0.09 -32.12
CA ARG A 472 17.02 -1.08 -31.09
C ARG A 472 18.03 -0.52 -30.09
N ASP A 473 17.79 -0.73 -28.79
CA ASP A 473 18.75 -0.66 -27.71
C ASP A 473 18.77 -2.00 -26.93
N PRO A 474 19.51 -2.13 -25.81
CA PRO A 474 19.53 -3.35 -25.01
C PRO A 474 18.15 -3.77 -24.45
N SER A 475 17.24 -2.81 -24.22
CA SER A 475 15.96 -3.01 -23.53
C SER A 475 14.76 -2.97 -24.48
N VAL A 476 14.84 -2.25 -25.63
CA VAL A 476 13.70 -1.96 -26.50
C VAL A 476 14.05 -2.10 -27.97
N ALA A 477 13.11 -2.61 -28.75
CA ALA A 477 13.13 -2.52 -30.21
C ALA A 477 11.85 -1.85 -30.72
N VAL A 478 12.00 -0.97 -31.74
CA VAL A 478 10.86 -0.34 -32.42
C VAL A 478 10.78 -0.87 -33.83
N PHE A 479 9.60 -1.30 -34.20
CA PHE A 479 9.29 -1.82 -35.54
C PHE A 479 8.20 -0.99 -36.19
N VAL A 480 8.28 -0.78 -37.50
CA VAL A 480 7.23 -0.19 -38.32
C VAL A 480 6.70 -1.22 -39.28
N ARG A 481 5.40 -1.31 -39.44
CA ARG A 481 4.78 -2.19 -40.42
C ARG A 481 5.13 -1.69 -41.82
N ARG A 482 5.58 -2.58 -42.70
CA ARG A 482 5.70 -2.27 -44.12
C ARG A 482 4.29 -2.03 -44.64
N VAL A 483 4.01 -0.78 -45.01
CA VAL A 483 2.84 -0.48 -45.84
C VAL A 483 3.17 -1.02 -47.20
N ASP A 484 2.38 -1.95 -47.70
CA ASP A 484 2.53 -2.41 -49.07
C ASP A 484 2.52 -1.20 -49.99
N ALA A 485 3.57 -1.11 -50.83
CA ALA A 485 3.69 -0.09 -51.87
C ALA A 485 2.68 -0.28 -53.01
N GLN A 486 1.50 -0.77 -52.71
CA GLN A 486 0.33 -0.76 -53.60
C GLN A 486 -0.41 0.54 -53.31
N GLY A 487 -0.22 1.49 -54.23
CA GLY A 487 -0.94 2.76 -54.21
C GLY A 487 -2.46 2.55 -54.18
N PRO A 488 -3.24 3.60 -53.90
CA PRO A 488 -4.68 3.50 -53.86
C PRO A 488 -5.14 2.99 -55.22
N GLU A 489 -5.65 1.77 -55.27
CA GLU A 489 -6.45 1.36 -56.43
C GLU A 489 -7.60 2.33 -56.55
N ALA A 490 -7.58 3.07 -57.67
CA ALA A 490 -8.68 3.86 -58.09
C ALA A 490 -9.87 2.91 -58.25
N SER A 491 -10.85 3.06 -57.35
CA SER A 491 -12.15 2.42 -57.52
C SER A 491 -12.84 3.02 -58.74
N PRO A 492 -13.51 2.23 -59.56
CA PRO A 492 -14.22 2.69 -60.76
C PRO A 492 -15.45 3.56 -60.47
#